data_25c28d071fec9f1b512b69dade735ebd
#
_entry.id   25c28d071fec9f1b512b69dade735ebd
#
_cell.length_a   1.000
_cell.length_b   1.000
_cell.length_c   1.000
_cell.angle_alpha   90.00
_cell.angle_beta   90.00
_cell.angle_gamma   90.00
#
_symmetry.space_group_name_H-M   'P 1'
#
loop_
_entity.id
_entity.type
_entity.pdbx_description
1 polymer ?
#
loop_
_entity_poly.entity_id
_entity_poly.type
_entity_poly.pdbx_seq_one_letter_code
_entity_poly.pdbx_strand_id
1 'polypeptide(L)'
;MAARLIVSAAADTDTGEIFDYLAREAGPLVASEYGRRFQRTLDRVIDIPESGAPRPTLGPQARIAVVYPYILIYDYTHEDDTVTLLRIVHGRRNIARDLLKR
;
A
#
# COMPACT_ATOMS: atom_id res chain seq x y z
N MET A 1 -0.75 17.53 10.79
CA MET A 1 0.18 16.56 11.38
C MET A 1 0.02 15.22 10.69
N ALA A 2 1.12 14.52 10.46
CA ALA A 2 1.08 13.23 9.80
C ALA A 2 0.57 12.14 10.75
N ALA A 3 -0.20 11.20 10.22
CA ALA A 3 -0.60 10.02 10.94
C ALA A 3 0.60 9.10 11.17
N ARG A 4 0.48 8.22 12.15
CA ARG A 4 1.48 7.18 12.39
C ARG A 4 1.32 6.08 11.35
N LEU A 5 2.43 5.60 10.79
CA LEU A 5 2.41 4.50 9.81
C LEU A 5 2.85 3.20 10.44
N ILE A 6 2.04 2.16 10.25
CA ILE A 6 2.40 0.78 10.58
C ILE A 6 2.37 -0.01 9.28
N VAL A 7 3.42 -0.81 9.04
CA VAL A 7 3.49 -1.70 7.88
C VAL A 7 3.28 -3.12 8.38
N SER A 8 2.24 -3.79 7.86
CA SER A 8 1.97 -5.18 8.25
C SER A 8 3.07 -6.11 7.74
N ALA A 9 3.19 -7.29 8.34
CA ALA A 9 4.14 -8.30 7.88
C ALA A 9 3.85 -8.70 6.42
N ALA A 10 2.58 -8.81 6.05
CA ALA A 10 2.20 -9.15 4.68
C ALA A 10 2.61 -8.06 3.70
N ALA A 11 2.41 -6.78 4.04
CA ALA A 11 2.82 -5.67 3.18
C ALA A 11 4.34 -5.58 3.06
N ASP A 12 5.06 -5.89 4.13
CA ASP A 12 6.51 -5.92 4.10
C ASP A 12 7.02 -7.01 3.16
N THR A 13 6.42 -8.19 3.20
CA THR A 13 6.73 -9.28 2.27
C THR A 13 6.41 -8.87 0.85
N ASP A 14 5.24 -8.26 0.60
CA ASP A 14 4.86 -7.78 -0.72
C ASP A 14 5.91 -6.80 -1.27
N THR A 15 6.37 -5.89 -0.43
CA THR A 15 7.37 -4.88 -0.81
C THR A 15 8.65 -5.56 -1.28
N GLY A 16 9.16 -6.52 -0.50
CA GLY A 16 10.37 -7.25 -0.87
C GLY A 16 10.23 -7.97 -2.19
N GLU A 17 9.12 -8.67 -2.39
CA GLU A 17 8.86 -9.41 -3.62
C GLU A 17 8.74 -8.50 -4.83
N ILE A 18 8.06 -7.36 -4.68
CA ILE A 18 7.89 -6.40 -5.77
C ILE A 18 9.24 -5.82 -6.20
N PHE A 19 10.06 -5.39 -5.24
CA PHE A 19 11.34 -4.77 -5.59
C PHE A 19 12.35 -5.77 -6.11
N ASP A 20 12.34 -7.00 -5.62
CA ASP A 20 13.16 -8.07 -6.20
C ASP A 20 12.76 -8.33 -7.66
N TYR A 21 11.47 -8.40 -7.93
CA TYR A 21 10.95 -8.60 -9.28
C TYR A 21 11.36 -7.44 -10.20
N LEU A 22 11.15 -6.21 -9.76
CA LEU A 22 11.45 -5.03 -10.57
C LEU A 22 12.95 -4.92 -10.86
N ALA A 23 13.80 -5.17 -9.87
CA ALA A 23 15.23 -5.11 -10.06
C ALA A 23 15.71 -6.18 -11.04
N ARG A 24 15.14 -7.38 -10.95
CA ARG A 24 15.52 -8.50 -11.80
C ARG A 24 15.02 -8.32 -13.24
N GLU A 25 13.78 -7.84 -13.42
CA GLU A 25 13.13 -7.79 -14.72
C GLU A 25 13.33 -6.47 -15.45
N ALA A 26 13.49 -5.38 -14.73
CA ALA A 26 13.56 -4.03 -15.31
C ALA A 26 14.79 -3.25 -14.89
N GLY A 27 15.58 -3.76 -13.96
CA GLY A 27 16.84 -3.17 -13.52
C GLY A 27 16.71 -2.25 -12.32
N PRO A 28 17.87 -1.92 -11.71
CA PRO A 28 17.87 -1.15 -10.44
C PRO A 28 17.34 0.27 -10.57
N LEU A 29 17.50 0.90 -11.74
CA LEU A 29 16.99 2.28 -11.92
C LEU A 29 15.46 2.31 -11.89
N VAL A 30 14.81 1.35 -12.54
CA VAL A 30 13.36 1.25 -12.54
C VAL A 30 12.87 0.92 -11.13
N ALA A 31 13.52 -0.02 -10.45
CA ALA A 31 13.17 -0.36 -9.07
C ALA A 31 13.27 0.87 -8.15
N SER A 32 14.34 1.67 -8.29
CA SER A 32 14.50 2.91 -7.52
C SER A 32 13.40 3.91 -7.80
N GLU A 33 13.00 4.05 -9.07
CA GLU A 33 11.92 4.98 -9.43
C GLU A 33 10.60 4.57 -8.80
N TYR A 34 10.28 3.28 -8.81
CA TYR A 34 9.09 2.78 -8.10
C TYR A 34 9.19 3.03 -6.61
N GLY A 35 10.37 2.86 -6.01
CA GLY A 35 10.59 3.18 -4.60
C GLY A 35 10.20 4.62 -4.27
N ARG A 36 10.63 5.57 -5.11
CA ARG A 36 10.26 6.97 -4.92
C ARG A 36 8.75 7.19 -5.07
N ARG A 37 8.12 6.53 -6.04
CA ARG A 37 6.67 6.66 -6.25
C ARG A 37 5.88 6.10 -5.07
N PHE A 38 6.28 4.95 -4.56
CA PHE A 38 5.65 4.37 -3.37
C PHE A 38 5.81 5.31 -2.17
N GLN A 39 7.01 5.86 -1.98
CA GLN A 39 7.25 6.75 -0.86
C GLN A 39 6.39 8.01 -0.94
N ARG A 40 6.30 8.64 -2.11
CA ARG A 40 5.45 9.83 -2.29
C ARG A 40 3.98 9.52 -1.98
N THR A 41 3.51 8.35 -2.41
CA THR A 41 2.12 7.95 -2.15
C THR A 41 1.89 7.70 -0.68
N LEU A 42 2.81 7.03 0.00
CA LEU A 42 2.71 6.81 1.44
C LEU A 42 2.77 8.13 2.22
N ASP A 43 3.64 9.05 1.82
CA ASP A 43 3.72 10.37 2.44
C ASP A 43 2.39 11.10 2.35
N ARG A 44 1.73 11.04 1.18
CA ARG A 44 0.41 11.65 1.01
C ARG A 44 -0.64 10.97 1.88
N VAL A 45 -0.59 9.63 1.97
CA VAL A 45 -1.56 8.88 2.77
C VAL A 45 -1.42 9.21 4.25
N ILE A 46 -0.19 9.31 4.78
CA ILE A 46 -0.03 9.65 6.20
C ILE A 46 -0.32 11.13 6.47
N ASP A 47 -0.18 11.99 5.47
CA ASP A 47 -0.53 13.41 5.61
C ASP A 47 -2.04 13.62 5.51
N ILE A 48 -2.70 12.92 4.59
CA ILE A 48 -4.14 12.98 4.39
C ILE A 48 -4.69 11.55 4.34
N PRO A 49 -4.93 10.91 5.50
CA PRO A 49 -5.29 9.49 5.53
C PRO A 49 -6.57 9.12 4.80
N GLU A 50 -7.46 10.09 4.61
CA GLU A 50 -8.70 9.85 3.89
C GLU A 50 -8.58 10.13 2.39
N SER A 51 -7.37 10.39 1.88
CA SER A 51 -7.14 10.65 0.47
C SER A 51 -7.34 9.42 -0.42
N GLY A 52 -7.15 8.22 0.11
CA GLY A 52 -7.38 7.00 -0.65
C GLY A 52 -8.86 6.68 -0.81
N ALA A 53 -9.19 5.97 -1.88
CA ALA A 53 -10.58 5.61 -2.18
C ALA A 53 -11.09 4.55 -1.20
N PRO A 54 -12.26 4.76 -0.56
CA PRO A 54 -12.82 3.75 0.34
C PRO A 54 -13.12 2.44 -0.40
N ARG A 55 -12.88 1.32 0.29
CA ARG A 55 -13.20 -0.02 -0.19
C ARG A 55 -13.89 -0.81 0.92
N PRO A 56 -15.18 -0.53 1.19
CA PRO A 56 -15.88 -1.16 2.32
C PRO A 56 -15.94 -2.68 2.22
N THR A 57 -15.86 -3.23 1.00
CA THR A 57 -15.84 -4.69 0.82
C THR A 57 -14.58 -5.35 1.39
N LEU A 58 -13.52 -4.59 1.60
CA LEU A 58 -12.28 -5.10 2.20
C LEU A 58 -12.27 -4.91 3.71
N GLY A 59 -13.10 -4.02 4.22
CA GLY A 59 -13.19 -3.73 5.64
C GLY A 59 -13.78 -2.34 5.85
N PRO A 60 -14.34 -2.06 7.06
CA PRO A 60 -15.02 -0.79 7.29
C PRO A 60 -14.13 0.44 7.21
N GLN A 61 -12.83 0.27 7.39
CA GLN A 61 -11.86 1.37 7.36
C GLN A 61 -10.87 1.24 6.22
N ALA A 62 -11.10 0.30 5.31
CA ALA A 62 -10.16 0.00 4.23
C ALA A 62 -10.25 1.04 3.12
N ARG A 63 -9.08 1.45 2.64
CA ARG A 63 -8.92 2.38 1.52
C ARG A 63 -7.82 1.88 0.61
N ILE A 64 -7.82 2.37 -0.61
CA ILE A 64 -6.75 2.06 -1.55
C ILE A 64 -6.08 3.33 -2.06
N ALA A 65 -4.80 3.21 -2.37
CA ALA A 65 -4.04 4.22 -3.08
C ALA A 65 -3.29 3.53 -4.23
N VAL A 66 -3.11 4.23 -5.35
CA VAL A 66 -2.58 3.61 -6.57
C VAL A 66 -1.20 4.15 -6.90
N VAL A 67 -0.27 3.23 -7.13
CA VAL A 67 1.01 3.49 -7.80
C VAL A 67 1.03 2.53 -8.99
N TYR A 68 0.46 2.96 -10.09
CA TYR A 68 0.18 2.09 -11.23
C TYR A 68 1.41 1.28 -11.65
N PRO A 69 1.33 -0.03 -11.85
CA PRO A 69 0.13 -0.88 -11.81
C PRO A 69 -0.19 -1.49 -10.44
N TYR A 70 0.41 -0.97 -9.37
CA TYR A 70 0.24 -1.52 -8.02
C TYR A 70 -0.84 -0.77 -7.25
N ILE A 71 -1.47 -1.49 -6.32
CA ILE A 71 -2.50 -0.95 -5.44
C ILE A 71 -2.06 -1.18 -4.01
N LEU A 72 -2.02 -0.10 -3.23
CA LEU A 72 -1.75 -0.14 -1.81
C LEU A 72 -3.09 -0.21 -1.08
N ILE A 73 -3.25 -1.21 -0.24
CA ILE A 73 -4.46 -1.39 0.58
C ILE A 73 -4.09 -1.04 2.01
N TYR A 74 -4.82 -0.09 2.59
CA TYR A 74 -4.53 0.36 3.95
C TYR A 74 -5.81 0.60 4.74
N ASP A 75 -5.67 0.55 6.08
CA ASP A 75 -6.70 0.99 7.01
C ASP A 75 -6.29 2.30 7.62
N TYR A 76 -7.26 3.14 7.93
CA TYR A 76 -7.04 4.31 8.76
C TYR A 76 -7.93 4.23 10.00
N THR A 77 -7.31 4.29 11.17
CA THR A 77 -7.99 4.26 12.46
C THR A 77 -7.95 5.67 13.06
N HIS A 78 -9.11 6.30 13.13
CA HIS A 78 -9.24 7.68 13.60
C HIS A 78 -8.82 7.83 15.06
N GLU A 79 -9.18 6.88 15.91
CA GLU A 79 -9.01 6.96 17.36
C GLU A 79 -7.54 7.18 17.74
N ASP A 80 -6.62 6.54 17.05
CA ASP A 80 -5.20 6.68 17.35
C ASP A 80 -4.40 7.28 16.19
N ASP A 81 -5.11 7.82 15.18
CA ASP A 81 -4.51 8.50 14.03
C ASP A 81 -3.41 7.62 13.39
N THR A 82 -3.78 6.39 13.07
CA THR A 82 -2.85 5.40 12.56
C THR A 82 -3.28 4.88 11.19
N VAL A 83 -2.34 4.91 10.24
CA VAL A 83 -2.47 4.24 8.95
C VAL A 83 -1.73 2.91 9.04
N THR A 84 -2.42 1.82 8.71
CA THR A 84 -1.80 0.49 8.63
C THR A 84 -1.80 0.04 7.19
N LEU A 85 -0.62 -0.08 6.58
CA LEU A 85 -0.48 -0.62 5.24
C LEU A 85 -0.66 -2.14 5.33
N LEU A 86 -1.72 -2.65 4.70
CA LEU A 86 -2.13 -4.06 4.82
C LEU A 86 -1.52 -4.93 3.73
N ARG A 87 -1.57 -4.48 2.48
CA ARG A 87 -1.03 -5.21 1.33
C ARG A 87 -0.62 -4.24 0.23
N ILE A 88 0.32 -4.68 -0.61
CA ILE A 88 0.60 -4.06 -1.90
C ILE A 88 0.43 -5.15 -2.95
N VAL A 89 -0.48 -4.94 -3.89
CA VAL A 89 -0.81 -5.97 -4.88
C VAL A 89 -0.79 -5.38 -6.29
N HIS A 90 -0.64 -6.24 -7.30
CA HIS A 90 -0.77 -5.82 -8.69
C HIS A 90 -2.25 -5.56 -9.00
N GLY A 91 -2.53 -4.51 -9.76
CA GLY A 91 -3.91 -4.11 -10.06
C GLY A 91 -4.71 -5.13 -10.86
N ARG A 92 -4.06 -6.10 -11.49
CA ARG A 92 -4.75 -7.19 -12.18
C ARG A 92 -5.30 -8.25 -11.23
N ARG A 93 -4.80 -8.25 -9.99
CA ARG A 93 -5.22 -9.25 -9.02
C ARG A 93 -6.64 -8.95 -8.57
N ASN A 94 -7.44 -10.00 -8.40
CA ASN A 94 -8.77 -9.84 -7.84
C ASN A 94 -8.65 -9.38 -6.40
N ILE A 95 -9.12 -8.16 -6.12
CA ILE A 95 -9.00 -7.56 -4.80
C ILE A 95 -10.26 -7.93 -4.02
N ALA A 96 -10.15 -8.95 -3.19
CA ALA A 96 -11.24 -9.43 -2.37
C ALA A 96 -10.78 -9.52 -0.91
N ARG A 97 -11.76 -9.63 -0.02
CA ARG A 97 -11.49 -9.66 1.42
C ARG A 97 -10.50 -10.75 1.83
N ASP A 98 -10.54 -11.90 1.15
CA ASP A 98 -9.65 -13.03 1.44
C ASP A 98 -8.18 -12.65 1.28
N LEU A 99 -7.88 -11.65 0.45
CA LEU A 99 -6.53 -11.17 0.23
C LEU A 99 -5.89 -10.66 1.52
N LEU A 100 -6.69 -10.18 2.46
CA LEU A 100 -6.22 -9.61 3.72
C LEU A 100 -6.07 -10.63 4.83
N LYS A 101 -6.52 -11.85 4.61
CA LYS A 101 -6.39 -12.93 5.60
C LYS A 101 -4.99 -13.52 5.53
N ARG A 102 -4.28 -13.49 6.62
CA ARG A 102 -2.94 -14.04 6.73
C ARG A 102 -2.71 -14.62 8.08
#